data_e45f4479dc352da2dcdc32e5abd711b0
#
_entry.id   e45f4479dc352da2dcdc32e5abd711b0
#
_cell.length_a   1.000
_cell.length_b   1.000
_cell.length_c   1.000
_cell.angle_alpha   90.00
_cell.angle_beta   90.00
_cell.angle_gamma   90.00
#
_symmetry.space_group_name_H-M   'P 1'
#
loop_
_entity.id
_entity.type
_entity.pdbx_description
1 polymer ?
#
loop_
_entity_poly.entity_id
_entity_poly.type
_entity_poly.pdbx_seq_one_letter_code
_entity_poly.pdbx_strand_id
1 'polypeptide(L)'
;MAQSGMVAEAVREVTGRPVELVEITTYGDTSREHLAQIGGTGVFVSALRDALLDGTIDFAVHSLKDLPTAQPAELALAAVPKREDPRDVLVARDGLTFEELPDGARVGTGSPRRMAQLNAWARALGRQVETVPIRGNIDTRIGYVEKGELDAVVLAAAGLTRLGRIDEATDHLSPDMILPAPGQGALAVECAAHNAQLAAQLAELDDPFTRAAVTAERSLLAALEAGCSAPVGALADLQADGQAVTELRLRGVVGTTDGSTLVQLSTTGHVPASLGDAATPLNMGRELAAEMLAKGAAGLMGERAL
;
A
#
# COMPACT_ATOMS: atom_id res chain seq x y z
N MET A 1 12.25 -5.91 -9.28
CA MET A 1 13.13 -5.41 -10.38
C MET A 1 12.46 -4.30 -11.20
N ALA A 2 11.23 -4.44 -11.72
CA ALA A 2 10.60 -3.39 -12.56
C ALA A 2 10.55 -2.01 -11.88
N GLN A 3 10.00 -1.91 -10.65
CA GLN A 3 9.93 -0.64 -9.91
C GLN A 3 11.29 -0.03 -9.61
N SER A 4 12.30 -0.85 -9.28
CA SER A 4 13.65 -0.36 -9.01
C SER A 4 14.32 0.17 -10.29
N GLY A 5 14.06 -0.46 -11.43
CA GLY A 5 14.54 -0.02 -12.74
C GLY A 5 13.96 1.35 -13.13
N MET A 6 12.67 1.58 -12.89
CA MET A 6 12.01 2.89 -13.14
C MET A 6 12.64 4.00 -12.30
N VAL A 7 12.86 3.76 -11.01
CA VAL A 7 13.50 4.75 -10.13
C VAL A 7 14.96 4.96 -10.53
N ALA A 8 15.69 3.90 -10.87
CA ALA A 8 17.09 4.01 -11.32
C ALA A 8 17.21 4.92 -12.55
N GLU A 9 16.31 4.81 -13.52
CA GLU A 9 16.28 5.69 -14.69
C GLU A 9 16.04 7.16 -14.30
N ALA A 10 15.02 7.40 -13.48
CA ALA A 10 14.74 8.74 -12.99
C ALA A 10 15.93 9.34 -12.18
N VAL A 11 16.63 8.53 -11.38
CA VAL A 11 17.84 8.98 -10.66
C VAL A 11 18.98 9.32 -11.63
N ARG A 12 19.17 8.54 -12.70
CA ARG A 12 20.15 8.86 -13.74
C ARG A 12 19.87 10.21 -14.41
N GLU A 13 18.60 10.48 -14.71
CA GLU A 13 18.17 11.74 -15.33
C GLU A 13 18.45 12.96 -14.45
N VAL A 14 18.08 12.92 -13.15
CA VAL A 14 18.25 14.05 -12.25
C VAL A 14 19.67 14.24 -11.75
N THR A 15 20.45 13.15 -11.62
CA THR A 15 21.83 13.24 -11.09
C THR A 15 22.91 13.30 -12.16
N GLY A 16 22.61 12.87 -13.38
CA GLY A 16 23.59 12.65 -14.44
C GLY A 16 24.62 11.53 -14.13
N ARG A 17 24.35 10.70 -13.13
CA ARG A 17 25.26 9.65 -12.64
C ARG A 17 24.79 8.25 -13.09
N PRO A 18 25.71 7.32 -13.37
CA PRO A 18 25.33 5.94 -13.62
C PRO A 18 24.71 5.33 -12.35
N VAL A 19 23.68 4.51 -12.54
CA VAL A 19 23.02 3.77 -11.45
C VAL A 19 23.07 2.29 -11.78
N GLU A 20 23.61 1.51 -10.85
CA GLU A 20 23.66 0.06 -10.91
C GLU A 20 22.58 -0.54 -10.00
N LEU A 21 21.87 -1.55 -10.51
CA LEU A 21 20.90 -2.32 -9.70
C LEU A 21 21.63 -3.44 -8.97
N VAL A 22 21.59 -3.40 -7.64
CA VAL A 22 22.15 -4.44 -6.77
C VAL A 22 21.00 -5.27 -6.21
N GLU A 23 21.04 -6.58 -6.44
CA GLU A 23 20.03 -7.50 -5.93
C GLU A 23 20.36 -7.92 -4.50
N ILE A 24 19.47 -7.60 -3.57
CA ILE A 24 19.60 -8.00 -2.17
C ILE A 24 18.52 -9.04 -1.89
N THR A 25 18.95 -10.27 -1.59
CA THR A 25 18.03 -11.36 -1.23
C THR A 25 17.54 -11.14 0.20
N THR A 26 16.22 -11.08 0.37
CA THR A 26 15.61 -10.96 1.70
C THR A 26 15.12 -12.32 2.22
N TYR A 27 15.03 -12.47 3.54
CA TYR A 27 14.45 -13.68 4.13
C TYR A 27 13.02 -13.93 3.66
N GLY A 28 12.26 -12.87 3.41
CA GLY A 28 10.90 -12.94 2.88
C GLY A 28 10.83 -13.53 1.46
N ASP A 29 11.87 -13.37 0.65
CA ASP A 29 11.95 -13.93 -0.71
C ASP A 29 12.19 -15.46 -0.69
N THR A 30 12.84 -15.96 0.36
CA THR A 30 13.25 -17.37 0.50
C THR A 30 12.31 -18.19 1.37
N SER A 31 11.56 -17.58 2.28
CA SER A 31 10.69 -18.28 3.22
C SER A 31 9.33 -18.66 2.60
N ARG A 32 8.88 -19.89 2.89
CA ARG A 32 7.53 -20.41 2.54
C ARG A 32 6.52 -20.27 3.69
N GLU A 33 6.92 -19.77 4.84
CA GLU A 33 6.06 -19.59 6.01
C GLU A 33 5.03 -18.47 5.82
N HIS A 34 3.91 -18.50 6.55
CA HIS A 34 2.91 -17.44 6.48
C HIS A 34 3.47 -16.12 7.01
N LEU A 35 3.18 -15.00 6.32
CA LEU A 35 3.65 -13.66 6.71
C LEU A 35 3.36 -13.32 8.19
N ALA A 36 2.23 -13.77 8.71
CA ALA A 36 1.88 -13.62 10.12
C ALA A 36 2.81 -14.38 11.08
N GLN A 37 3.49 -15.44 10.60
CA GLN A 37 4.43 -16.25 11.41
C GLN A 37 5.87 -15.76 11.32
N ILE A 38 6.22 -15.02 10.24
CA ILE A 38 7.60 -14.56 9.98
C ILE A 38 7.89 -13.21 10.68
N GLY A 39 6.92 -12.59 11.36
CA GLY A 39 7.15 -11.34 12.11
C GLY A 39 6.91 -10.06 11.33
N GLY A 40 5.98 -10.07 10.37
CA GLY A 40 5.49 -8.84 9.71
C GLY A 40 6.42 -8.29 8.61
N THR A 41 6.14 -7.07 8.16
CA THR A 41 6.83 -6.38 7.04
C THR A 41 8.30 -6.08 7.26
N GLY A 42 8.80 -6.13 8.49
CA GLY A 42 10.21 -5.89 8.79
C GLY A 42 11.17 -6.81 8.03
N VAL A 43 10.72 -8.02 7.69
CA VAL A 43 11.57 -9.04 7.04
C VAL A 43 11.97 -8.68 5.61
N PHE A 44 11.10 -7.98 4.85
CA PHE A 44 11.42 -7.55 3.49
C PHE A 44 12.30 -6.29 3.46
N VAL A 45 12.25 -5.50 4.51
CA VAL A 45 12.88 -4.18 4.58
C VAL A 45 14.20 -4.22 5.30
N SER A 46 14.37 -5.10 6.31
CA SER A 46 15.57 -5.15 7.16
C SER A 46 16.86 -5.35 6.36
N ALA A 47 16.91 -6.33 5.46
CA ALA A 47 18.10 -6.60 4.67
C ALA A 47 18.50 -5.42 3.77
N LEU A 48 17.54 -4.69 3.21
CA LEU A 48 17.80 -3.48 2.42
C LEU A 48 18.30 -2.34 3.31
N ARG A 49 17.71 -2.17 4.49
CA ARG A 49 18.14 -1.16 5.45
C ARG A 49 19.53 -1.43 6.01
N ASP A 50 19.86 -2.69 6.28
CA ASP A 50 21.21 -3.09 6.69
C ASP A 50 22.23 -2.75 5.59
N ALA A 51 21.92 -3.06 4.32
CA ALA A 51 22.78 -2.73 3.20
C ALA A 51 22.95 -1.20 2.96
N LEU A 52 21.94 -0.39 3.30
CA LEU A 52 22.07 1.07 3.32
C LEU A 52 23.01 1.56 4.43
N LEU A 53 22.89 0.98 5.63
CA LEU A 53 23.67 1.39 6.80
C LEU A 53 25.13 0.97 6.71
N ASP A 54 25.41 -0.18 6.11
CA ASP A 54 26.80 -0.66 5.89
C ASP A 54 27.45 -0.09 4.62
N GLY A 55 26.69 0.67 3.81
CA GLY A 55 27.18 1.30 2.58
C GLY A 55 27.35 0.36 1.39
N THR A 56 26.78 -0.84 1.44
CA THR A 56 26.76 -1.77 0.30
C THR A 56 25.94 -1.23 -0.85
N ILE A 57 24.87 -0.48 -0.55
CA ILE A 57 24.04 0.24 -1.52
C ILE A 57 23.88 1.70 -1.10
N ASP A 58 23.69 2.61 -2.07
CA ASP A 58 23.53 4.04 -1.82
C ASP A 58 22.08 4.42 -1.52
N PHE A 59 21.11 3.80 -2.20
CA PHE A 59 19.69 3.98 -1.95
C PHE A 59 18.90 2.69 -2.21
N ALA A 60 17.75 2.58 -1.58
CA ALA A 60 16.83 1.46 -1.72
C ALA A 60 15.46 1.93 -2.21
N VAL A 61 14.80 1.11 -3.03
CA VAL A 61 13.44 1.34 -3.54
C VAL A 61 12.50 0.32 -2.94
N HIS A 62 11.46 0.80 -2.26
CA HIS A 62 10.43 -0.03 -1.66
C HIS A 62 9.05 0.28 -2.26
N SER A 63 8.15 -0.70 -2.27
CA SER A 63 6.73 -0.39 -2.27
C SER A 63 6.38 0.25 -0.92
N LEU A 64 5.83 1.47 -0.93
CA LEU A 64 5.64 2.24 0.30
C LEU A 64 4.72 1.54 1.31
N LYS A 65 3.73 0.78 0.82
CA LYS A 65 2.82 0.00 1.69
C LYS A 65 3.52 -1.07 2.52
N ASP A 66 4.69 -1.54 2.07
CA ASP A 66 5.47 -2.59 2.74
C ASP A 66 6.51 -1.99 3.69
N LEU A 67 6.71 -0.67 3.65
CA LEU A 67 7.66 0.04 4.51
C LEU A 67 7.01 0.30 5.88
N PRO A 68 7.63 -0.12 7.01
CA PRO A 68 7.14 0.21 8.35
C PRO A 68 6.89 1.71 8.53
N THR A 69 5.88 2.06 9.32
CA THR A 69 5.55 3.48 9.58
C THR A 69 6.61 4.19 10.41
N ALA A 70 7.32 3.45 11.27
CA ALA A 70 8.46 3.95 12.02
C ALA A 70 9.66 4.20 11.11
N GLN A 71 10.21 5.41 11.16
CA GLN A 71 11.41 5.82 10.43
C GLN A 71 12.62 5.79 11.36
N PRO A 72 13.62 4.92 11.10
CA PRO A 72 14.88 4.98 11.83
C PRO A 72 15.60 6.32 11.63
N ALA A 73 16.23 6.85 12.67
CA ALA A 73 16.92 8.14 12.61
C ALA A 73 18.13 8.12 11.66
N GLU A 74 18.70 6.96 11.45
CA GLU A 74 19.87 6.74 10.58
C GLU A 74 19.52 6.70 9.09
N LEU A 75 18.22 6.63 8.74
CA LEU A 75 17.72 6.56 7.39
C LEU A 75 16.83 7.75 7.05
N ALA A 76 16.88 8.19 5.81
CA ALA A 76 16.02 9.22 5.26
C ALA A 76 15.10 8.63 4.18
N LEU A 77 13.79 8.89 4.30
CA LEU A 77 12.85 8.73 3.19
C LEU A 77 13.00 9.94 2.27
N ALA A 78 13.96 9.86 1.36
CA ALA A 78 14.41 10.97 0.53
C ALA A 78 13.36 11.39 -0.49
N ALA A 79 12.66 10.43 -1.11
CA ALA A 79 11.62 10.73 -2.09
C ALA A 79 10.45 9.75 -2.02
N VAL A 80 9.28 10.27 -2.32
CA VAL A 80 8.08 9.52 -2.68
C VAL A 80 7.66 10.02 -4.06
N PRO A 81 8.06 9.34 -5.14
CA PRO A 81 7.71 9.74 -6.50
C PRO A 81 6.19 9.71 -6.74
N LYS A 82 5.76 10.32 -7.85
CA LYS A 82 4.36 10.35 -8.24
C LYS A 82 3.73 8.96 -8.17
N ARG A 83 2.60 8.88 -7.47
CA ARG A 83 1.85 7.65 -7.19
C ARG A 83 1.24 7.07 -8.46
N GLU A 84 1.34 5.77 -8.60
CA GLU A 84 0.56 4.99 -9.55
C GLU A 84 -0.85 4.75 -8.99
N ASP A 85 -1.78 4.24 -9.81
CA ASP A 85 -3.16 3.96 -9.41
C ASP A 85 -3.19 3.16 -8.09
N PRO A 86 -3.75 3.72 -7.01
CA PRO A 86 -3.76 3.09 -5.69
C PRO A 86 -4.79 1.96 -5.57
N ARG A 87 -5.68 1.80 -6.55
CA ARG A 87 -6.79 0.85 -6.46
C ARG A 87 -6.34 -0.60 -6.43
N ASP A 88 -7.18 -1.44 -5.88
CA ASP A 88 -7.16 -2.87 -6.13
C ASP A 88 -7.89 -3.17 -7.44
N VAL A 89 -7.52 -4.27 -8.08
CA VAL A 89 -8.18 -4.79 -9.28
C VAL A 89 -8.49 -6.27 -9.10
N LEU A 90 -9.52 -6.70 -9.80
CA LEU A 90 -9.90 -8.11 -9.91
C LEU A 90 -9.35 -8.66 -11.23
N VAL A 91 -8.81 -9.86 -11.19
CA VAL A 91 -8.57 -10.70 -12.36
C VAL A 91 -9.42 -11.94 -12.20
N ALA A 92 -10.50 -12.02 -12.96
CA ALA A 92 -11.50 -13.08 -12.86
C ALA A 92 -11.58 -13.90 -14.15
N ARG A 93 -11.99 -15.17 -14.00
CA ARG A 93 -12.34 -15.99 -15.16
C ARG A 93 -13.45 -15.33 -15.99
N ASP A 94 -13.49 -15.60 -17.26
CA ASP A 94 -14.53 -15.17 -18.19
C ASP A 94 -14.71 -13.63 -18.28
N GLY A 95 -13.73 -12.84 -17.80
CA GLY A 95 -13.78 -11.39 -17.81
C GLY A 95 -14.79 -10.77 -16.83
N LEU A 96 -15.24 -11.51 -15.82
CA LEU A 96 -16.26 -11.08 -14.88
C LEU A 96 -15.79 -9.93 -13.98
N THR A 97 -16.70 -9.02 -13.67
CA THR A 97 -16.54 -8.05 -12.58
C THR A 97 -16.87 -8.69 -11.23
N PHE A 98 -16.56 -8.01 -10.12
CA PHE A 98 -16.88 -8.52 -8.79
C PHE A 98 -18.40 -8.75 -8.61
N GLU A 99 -19.21 -7.84 -9.13
CA GLU A 99 -20.66 -7.93 -9.04
C GLU A 99 -21.26 -9.05 -9.90
N GLU A 100 -20.55 -9.51 -10.92
CA GLU A 100 -20.96 -10.61 -11.80
C GLU A 100 -20.49 -11.99 -11.31
N LEU A 101 -19.58 -12.03 -10.33
CA LEU A 101 -19.15 -13.31 -9.76
C LEU A 101 -20.34 -14.12 -9.21
N PRO A 102 -20.37 -15.44 -9.37
CA PRO A 102 -21.43 -16.28 -8.82
C PRO A 102 -21.41 -16.27 -7.27
N ASP A 103 -22.55 -16.58 -6.67
CA ASP A 103 -22.63 -16.81 -5.23
C ASP A 103 -21.71 -17.96 -4.82
N GLY A 104 -20.95 -17.76 -3.75
CA GLY A 104 -19.93 -18.72 -3.31
C GLY A 104 -18.64 -18.71 -4.12
N ALA A 105 -18.41 -17.70 -5.01
CA ALA A 105 -17.19 -17.60 -5.79
C ALA A 105 -15.94 -17.59 -4.90
N ARG A 106 -14.90 -18.32 -5.34
CA ARG A 106 -13.61 -18.41 -4.65
C ARG A 106 -12.68 -17.31 -5.12
N VAL A 107 -12.39 -16.34 -4.23
CA VAL A 107 -11.58 -15.14 -4.52
C VAL A 107 -10.27 -15.20 -3.76
N GLY A 108 -9.16 -15.31 -4.48
CA GLY A 108 -7.82 -15.42 -3.90
C GLY A 108 -7.27 -14.08 -3.42
N THR A 109 -6.90 -14.02 -2.14
CA THR A 109 -6.15 -12.91 -1.55
C THR A 109 -5.50 -13.35 -0.23
N GLY A 110 -4.27 -12.92 0.03
CA GLY A 110 -3.61 -13.10 1.32
C GLY A 110 -3.77 -11.89 2.26
N SER A 111 -4.56 -10.88 1.87
CA SER A 111 -4.68 -9.61 2.60
C SER A 111 -5.93 -9.60 3.49
N PRO A 112 -5.79 -9.53 4.83
CA PRO A 112 -6.93 -9.37 5.73
C PRO A 112 -7.78 -8.13 5.43
N ARG A 113 -7.16 -7.03 5.01
CA ARG A 113 -7.84 -5.82 4.56
C ARG A 113 -8.79 -6.09 3.38
N ARG A 114 -8.32 -6.84 2.38
CA ARG A 114 -9.14 -7.22 1.23
C ARG A 114 -10.25 -8.18 1.64
N MET A 115 -9.94 -9.20 2.44
CA MET A 115 -10.94 -10.16 2.93
C MET A 115 -12.09 -9.44 3.63
N ALA A 116 -11.79 -8.54 4.57
CA ALA A 116 -12.80 -7.79 5.32
C ALA A 116 -13.76 -7.03 4.40
N GLN A 117 -13.23 -6.28 3.45
CA GLN A 117 -14.01 -5.42 2.58
C GLN A 117 -14.76 -6.20 1.48
N LEU A 118 -14.13 -7.22 0.87
CA LEU A 118 -14.78 -8.09 -0.12
C LEU A 118 -15.96 -8.84 0.48
N ASN A 119 -15.78 -9.44 1.67
CA ASN A 119 -16.86 -10.15 2.36
C ASN A 119 -17.99 -9.19 2.75
N ALA A 120 -17.69 -7.98 3.23
CA ALA A 120 -18.69 -6.98 3.53
C ALA A 120 -19.45 -6.51 2.28
N TRP A 121 -18.76 -6.30 1.17
CA TRP A 121 -19.36 -5.92 -0.10
C TRP A 121 -20.27 -7.03 -0.64
N ALA A 122 -19.82 -8.28 -0.65
CA ALA A 122 -20.65 -9.41 -1.06
C ALA A 122 -21.93 -9.51 -0.20
N ARG A 123 -21.81 -9.34 1.12
CA ARG A 123 -22.99 -9.32 2.04
C ARG A 123 -23.97 -8.19 1.69
N ALA A 124 -23.47 -7.00 1.38
CA ALA A 124 -24.32 -5.87 0.97
C ALA A 124 -25.08 -6.16 -0.34
N LEU A 125 -24.52 -7.00 -1.22
CA LEU A 125 -25.16 -7.48 -2.43
C LEU A 125 -26.10 -8.70 -2.20
N GLY A 126 -26.24 -9.15 -0.95
CA GLY A 126 -27.02 -10.34 -0.60
C GLY A 126 -26.38 -11.67 -1.05
N ARG A 127 -25.05 -11.67 -1.22
CA ARG A 127 -24.25 -12.81 -1.69
C ARG A 127 -23.13 -13.15 -0.73
N GLN A 128 -22.44 -14.24 -1.00
CA GLN A 128 -21.24 -14.65 -0.30
C GLN A 128 -20.11 -14.89 -1.30
N VAL A 129 -18.89 -14.62 -0.88
CA VAL A 129 -17.67 -15.06 -1.54
C VAL A 129 -16.82 -15.85 -0.54
N GLU A 130 -16.09 -16.83 -1.05
CA GLU A 130 -15.09 -17.55 -0.26
C GLU A 130 -13.73 -16.87 -0.50
N THR A 131 -13.24 -16.08 0.45
CA THR A 131 -11.89 -15.52 0.36
C THR A 131 -10.86 -16.57 0.70
N VAL A 132 -10.01 -16.92 -0.27
CA VAL A 132 -9.00 -17.99 -0.17
C VAL A 132 -7.62 -17.37 0.02
N PRO A 133 -6.90 -17.69 1.12
CA PRO A 133 -5.54 -17.20 1.33
C PRO A 133 -4.60 -17.75 0.25
N ILE A 134 -3.94 -16.84 -0.49
CA ILE A 134 -2.93 -17.16 -1.49
C ILE A 134 -1.66 -16.37 -1.29
N ARG A 135 -0.54 -16.90 -1.77
CA ARG A 135 0.78 -16.27 -1.79
C ARG A 135 1.42 -16.39 -3.18
N GLY A 136 2.55 -15.76 -3.34
CA GLY A 136 3.32 -15.78 -4.55
C GLY A 136 3.31 -14.43 -5.28
N ASN A 137 4.04 -14.36 -6.37
CA ASN A 137 4.07 -13.21 -7.27
C ASN A 137 2.77 -13.13 -8.11
N ILE A 138 2.69 -12.12 -8.97
CA ILE A 138 1.52 -11.88 -9.83
C ILE A 138 1.23 -13.10 -10.72
N ASP A 139 2.27 -13.67 -11.35
CA ASP A 139 2.09 -14.85 -12.24
C ASP A 139 1.50 -16.05 -11.50
N THR A 140 2.04 -16.34 -10.31
CA THR A 140 1.54 -17.43 -9.47
C THR A 140 0.08 -17.23 -9.12
N ARG A 141 -0.31 -15.98 -8.77
CA ARG A 141 -1.68 -15.67 -8.34
C ARG A 141 -2.67 -15.73 -9.49
N ILE A 142 -2.33 -15.17 -10.65
CA ILE A 142 -3.17 -15.26 -11.87
C ILE A 142 -3.27 -16.72 -12.32
N GLY A 143 -2.20 -17.49 -12.21
CA GLY A 143 -2.17 -18.90 -12.54
C GLY A 143 -3.22 -19.75 -11.81
N TYR A 144 -3.66 -19.37 -10.60
CA TYR A 144 -4.78 -20.08 -9.93
C TYR A 144 -6.11 -19.89 -10.67
N VAL A 145 -6.33 -18.73 -11.28
CA VAL A 145 -7.54 -18.47 -12.08
C VAL A 145 -7.46 -19.21 -13.41
N GLU A 146 -6.32 -19.17 -14.08
CA GLU A 146 -6.09 -19.85 -15.37
C GLU A 146 -6.28 -21.38 -15.25
N LYS A 147 -5.88 -21.96 -14.12
CA LYS A 147 -6.05 -23.39 -13.83
C LYS A 147 -7.45 -23.77 -13.34
N GLY A 148 -8.33 -22.80 -13.14
CA GLY A 148 -9.67 -23.02 -12.61
C GLY A 148 -9.71 -23.41 -11.11
N GLU A 149 -8.62 -23.16 -10.39
CA GLU A 149 -8.55 -23.40 -8.94
C GLU A 149 -9.28 -22.31 -8.15
N LEU A 150 -9.31 -21.09 -8.69
CA LEU A 150 -10.04 -19.93 -8.15
C LEU A 150 -10.89 -19.29 -9.24
N ASP A 151 -11.98 -18.61 -8.85
CA ASP A 151 -12.81 -17.84 -9.77
C ASP A 151 -12.19 -16.47 -10.08
N ALA A 152 -11.47 -15.90 -9.11
CA ALA A 152 -10.80 -14.59 -9.25
C ALA A 152 -9.65 -14.44 -8.26
N VAL A 153 -8.77 -13.48 -8.53
CA VAL A 153 -7.76 -13.00 -7.59
C VAL A 153 -7.78 -11.49 -7.52
N VAL A 154 -7.42 -10.92 -6.35
CA VAL A 154 -7.32 -9.48 -6.16
C VAL A 154 -5.86 -9.07 -6.09
N LEU A 155 -5.49 -8.10 -6.92
CA LEU A 155 -4.14 -7.58 -7.08
C LEU A 155 -4.16 -6.05 -6.94
N ALA A 156 -2.99 -5.43 -6.70
CA ALA A 156 -2.85 -3.99 -6.78
C ALA A 156 -2.68 -3.56 -8.25
N ALA A 157 -3.46 -2.59 -8.71
CA ALA A 157 -3.36 -2.04 -10.07
C ALA A 157 -1.93 -1.62 -10.41
N ALA A 158 -1.25 -0.92 -9.51
CA ALA A 158 0.13 -0.49 -9.68
C ALA A 158 1.11 -1.63 -10.01
N GLY A 159 0.89 -2.81 -9.44
CA GLY A 159 1.72 -3.98 -9.73
C GLY A 159 1.56 -4.46 -11.17
N LEU A 160 0.33 -4.56 -11.66
CA LEU A 160 0.04 -4.92 -13.05
C LEU A 160 0.52 -3.84 -14.03
N THR A 161 0.28 -2.57 -13.73
CA THR A 161 0.72 -1.44 -14.57
C THR A 161 2.24 -1.45 -14.77
N ARG A 162 3.02 -1.65 -13.70
CA ARG A 162 4.48 -1.70 -13.78
C ARG A 162 5.04 -2.89 -14.57
N LEU A 163 4.24 -3.94 -14.71
CA LEU A 163 4.56 -5.09 -15.56
C LEU A 163 3.98 -4.98 -16.98
N GLY A 164 3.27 -3.89 -17.30
CA GLY A 164 2.59 -3.74 -18.59
C GLY A 164 1.40 -4.69 -18.78
N ARG A 165 0.77 -5.11 -17.67
CA ARG A 165 -0.26 -6.16 -17.65
C ARG A 165 -1.62 -5.66 -17.10
N ILE A 166 -1.83 -4.36 -17.04
CA ILE A 166 -3.08 -3.79 -16.48
C ILE A 166 -4.34 -4.25 -17.26
N ASP A 167 -4.18 -4.55 -18.55
CA ASP A 167 -5.27 -5.05 -19.39
C ASP A 167 -5.78 -6.44 -18.99
N GLU A 168 -5.08 -7.16 -18.12
CA GLU A 168 -5.55 -8.41 -17.53
C GLU A 168 -6.58 -8.19 -16.40
N ALA A 169 -6.69 -6.96 -15.90
CA ALA A 169 -7.71 -6.61 -14.91
C ALA A 169 -9.10 -6.66 -15.53
N THR A 170 -9.98 -7.45 -14.94
CA THR A 170 -11.40 -7.57 -15.37
C THR A 170 -12.29 -6.55 -14.67
N ASP A 171 -11.85 -6.03 -13.52
CA ASP A 171 -12.57 -5.00 -12.77
C ASP A 171 -11.59 -4.12 -11.99
N HIS A 172 -11.75 -2.81 -12.09
CA HIS A 172 -11.06 -1.83 -11.26
C HIS A 172 -11.93 -1.51 -10.04
N LEU A 173 -11.56 -2.06 -8.88
CA LEU A 173 -12.38 -2.00 -7.67
C LEU A 173 -12.44 -0.57 -7.13
N SER A 174 -13.66 -0.02 -7.06
CA SER A 174 -13.87 1.34 -6.58
C SER A 174 -13.39 1.51 -5.13
N PRO A 175 -12.67 2.59 -4.80
CA PRO A 175 -12.32 2.92 -3.42
C PRO A 175 -13.53 3.18 -2.51
N ASP A 176 -14.72 3.38 -3.06
CA ASP A 176 -15.94 3.49 -2.27
C ASP A 176 -16.37 2.13 -1.69
N MET A 177 -15.94 1.05 -2.32
CA MET A 177 -16.21 -0.33 -1.88
C MET A 177 -14.99 -0.97 -1.21
N ILE A 178 -13.78 -0.74 -1.74
CA ILE A 178 -12.54 -1.31 -1.22
C ILE A 178 -11.46 -0.24 -1.14
N LEU A 179 -11.19 0.25 0.07
CA LEU A 179 -10.05 1.12 0.31
C LEU A 179 -8.73 0.35 0.19
N PRO A 180 -7.74 0.89 -0.52
CA PRO A 180 -6.43 0.29 -0.68
C PRO A 180 -5.65 0.20 0.65
N ALA A 181 -4.52 -0.50 0.62
CA ALA A 181 -3.57 -0.42 1.72
C ALA A 181 -2.97 1.00 1.80
N PRO A 182 -2.69 1.53 3.01
CA PRO A 182 -2.02 2.82 3.17
C PRO A 182 -0.72 2.86 2.37
N GLY A 183 -0.58 3.85 1.49
CA GLY A 183 0.58 3.99 0.59
C GLY A 183 0.61 3.07 -0.62
N GLN A 184 -0.43 2.29 -0.90
CA GLN A 184 -0.49 1.43 -2.08
C GLN A 184 -0.34 2.23 -3.38
N GLY A 185 0.46 1.74 -4.30
CA GLY A 185 0.77 2.41 -5.57
C GLY A 185 1.94 3.39 -5.50
N ALA A 186 2.31 3.87 -4.32
CA ALA A 186 3.48 4.73 -4.12
C ALA A 186 4.75 3.91 -3.92
N LEU A 187 5.88 4.47 -4.38
CA LEU A 187 7.22 4.00 -4.11
C LEU A 187 7.88 4.85 -3.04
N ALA A 188 8.80 4.27 -2.30
CA ALA A 188 9.64 4.94 -1.32
C ALA A 188 11.11 4.80 -1.73
N VAL A 189 11.84 5.91 -1.73
CA VAL A 189 13.28 5.93 -1.97
C VAL A 189 13.97 6.30 -0.66
N GLU A 190 14.64 5.31 -0.05
CA GLU A 190 15.41 5.49 1.19
C GLU A 190 16.91 5.57 0.91
N CYS A 191 17.60 6.40 1.68
CA CYS A 191 19.07 6.44 1.73
C CYS A 191 19.54 6.65 3.17
N ALA A 192 20.85 6.49 3.41
CA ALA A 192 21.42 6.81 4.70
C ALA A 192 21.30 8.30 5.02
N ALA A 193 20.82 8.66 6.22
CA ALA A 193 20.56 10.04 6.62
C ALA A 193 21.84 10.92 6.63
N HIS A 194 23.02 10.32 6.89
CA HIS A 194 24.29 11.03 6.87
C HIS A 194 24.73 11.46 5.45
N ASN A 195 24.16 10.86 4.39
CA ASN A 195 24.46 11.23 3.00
C ASN A 195 23.50 12.34 2.52
N ALA A 196 23.64 13.52 3.13
CA ALA A 196 22.76 14.67 2.86
C ALA A 196 22.77 15.13 1.40
N GLN A 197 23.92 14.98 0.71
CA GLN A 197 24.03 15.34 -0.69
C GLN A 197 23.18 14.42 -1.58
N LEU A 198 23.26 13.12 -1.37
CA LEU A 198 22.44 12.14 -2.10
C LEU A 198 20.95 12.33 -1.77
N ALA A 199 20.62 12.50 -0.49
CA ALA A 199 19.24 12.75 -0.06
C ALA A 199 18.63 13.98 -0.77
N ALA A 200 19.38 15.06 -0.91
CA ALA A 200 18.94 16.26 -1.64
C ALA A 200 18.73 16.00 -3.15
N GLN A 201 19.60 15.21 -3.77
CA GLN A 201 19.45 14.82 -5.18
C GLN A 201 18.25 13.90 -5.39
N LEU A 202 18.05 12.91 -4.53
CA LEU A 202 16.91 12.02 -4.60
C LEU A 202 15.57 12.75 -4.35
N ALA A 203 15.58 13.80 -3.52
CA ALA A 203 14.41 14.62 -3.24
C ALA A 203 13.85 15.35 -4.48
N GLU A 204 14.62 15.48 -5.56
CA GLU A 204 14.11 15.99 -6.84
C GLU A 204 13.05 15.08 -7.47
N LEU A 205 13.01 13.79 -7.09
CA LEU A 205 11.99 12.84 -7.51
C LEU A 205 10.71 12.90 -6.67
N ASP A 206 10.71 13.67 -5.59
CA ASP A 206 9.58 13.73 -4.67
C ASP A 206 8.37 14.42 -5.30
N ASP A 207 7.20 13.75 -5.20
CA ASP A 207 5.93 14.36 -5.58
C ASP A 207 5.20 14.87 -4.33
N PRO A 208 5.08 16.19 -4.15
CA PRO A 208 4.51 16.76 -2.93
C PRO A 208 3.04 16.35 -2.71
N PHE A 209 2.28 16.11 -3.77
CA PHE A 209 0.88 15.66 -3.69
C PHE A 209 0.81 14.22 -3.17
N THR A 210 1.59 13.32 -3.76
CA THR A 210 1.70 11.94 -3.28
C THR A 210 2.20 11.91 -1.85
N ARG A 211 3.25 12.67 -1.52
CA ARG A 211 3.81 12.71 -0.17
C ARG A 211 2.76 13.16 0.86
N ALA A 212 2.00 14.21 0.59
CA ALA A 212 0.95 14.67 1.49
C ALA A 212 -0.12 13.58 1.71
N ALA A 213 -0.61 12.97 0.64
CA ALA A 213 -1.62 11.91 0.70
C ALA A 213 -1.14 10.70 1.52
N VAL A 214 0.03 10.15 1.18
CA VAL A 214 0.54 8.95 1.86
C VAL A 214 1.01 9.23 3.28
N THR A 215 1.37 10.47 3.61
CA THR A 215 1.67 10.87 4.98
C THR A 215 0.42 10.76 5.85
N ALA A 216 -0.73 11.23 5.38
CA ALA A 216 -2.00 11.10 6.11
C ALA A 216 -2.40 9.63 6.29
N GLU A 217 -2.32 8.83 5.22
CA GLU A 217 -2.64 7.40 5.25
C GLU A 217 -1.75 6.62 6.23
N ARG A 218 -0.46 6.86 6.19
CA ARG A 218 0.53 6.19 7.06
C ARG A 218 0.43 6.67 8.51
N SER A 219 0.07 7.95 8.72
CA SER A 219 -0.20 8.48 10.06
C SER A 219 -1.41 7.80 10.69
N LEU A 220 -2.48 7.56 9.92
CA LEU A 220 -3.63 6.78 10.36
C LEU A 220 -3.21 5.36 10.79
N LEU A 221 -2.45 4.65 9.93
CA LEU A 221 -1.96 3.30 10.22
C LEU A 221 -1.11 3.26 11.49
N ALA A 222 -0.18 4.21 11.63
CA ALA A 222 0.69 4.32 12.81
C ALA A 222 -0.09 4.60 14.09
N ALA A 223 -1.06 5.50 14.05
CA ALA A 223 -1.86 5.89 15.21
C ALA A 223 -2.87 4.80 15.64
N LEU A 224 -3.29 3.93 14.72
CA LEU A 224 -4.04 2.72 15.06
C LEU A 224 -3.15 1.63 15.69
N GLU A 225 -1.83 1.83 15.75
CA GLU A 225 -0.86 0.81 16.18
C GLU A 225 -1.03 -0.51 15.42
N ALA A 226 -1.42 -0.41 14.17
CA ALA A 226 -1.73 -1.55 13.32
C ALA A 226 -0.50 -1.96 12.49
N GLY A 227 -0.18 -3.25 12.48
CA GLY A 227 0.83 -3.81 11.58
C GLY A 227 0.31 -3.90 10.14
N CYS A 228 1.23 -4.16 9.19
CA CYS A 228 0.85 -4.29 7.77
C CYS A 228 -0.04 -5.52 7.47
N SER A 229 -0.20 -6.43 8.40
CA SER A 229 -1.13 -7.56 8.33
C SER A 229 -2.50 -7.26 8.95
N ALA A 230 -2.70 -6.06 9.52
CA ALA A 230 -3.99 -5.67 10.07
C ALA A 230 -5.02 -5.40 8.94
N PRO A 231 -6.31 -5.61 9.19
CA PRO A 231 -7.37 -5.37 8.21
C PRO A 231 -7.71 -3.87 8.07
N VAL A 232 -6.69 -3.05 7.79
CA VAL A 232 -6.77 -1.58 7.69
C VAL A 232 -6.61 -1.14 6.26
N GLY A 233 -7.58 -0.38 5.75
CA GLY A 233 -7.50 0.34 4.48
C GLY A 233 -7.48 1.84 4.71
N ALA A 234 -6.76 2.58 3.86
CA ALA A 234 -6.78 4.04 3.85
C ALA A 234 -6.50 4.59 2.46
N LEU A 235 -7.15 5.72 2.16
CA LEU A 235 -6.88 6.50 0.97
C LEU A 235 -7.07 7.98 1.26
N ALA A 236 -6.09 8.78 0.90
CA ALA A 236 -6.17 10.22 0.92
C ALA A 236 -6.25 10.76 -0.51
N ASP A 237 -7.28 11.55 -0.77
CA ASP A 237 -7.52 12.21 -2.05
C ASP A 237 -7.35 13.72 -1.89
N LEU A 238 -6.61 14.34 -2.82
CA LEU A 238 -6.47 15.78 -2.88
C LEU A 238 -7.64 16.35 -3.71
N GLN A 239 -8.31 17.34 -3.15
CA GLN A 239 -9.37 18.07 -3.85
C GLN A 239 -8.82 19.42 -4.31
N ALA A 240 -9.13 19.78 -5.55
CA ALA A 240 -8.70 21.04 -6.14
C ALA A 240 -9.91 21.92 -6.44
N ASP A 241 -9.79 23.21 -6.17
CA ASP A 241 -10.66 24.25 -6.70
C ASP A 241 -9.88 24.99 -7.80
N GLY A 242 -10.26 24.69 -9.04
CA GLY A 242 -9.49 25.17 -10.21
C GLY A 242 -8.09 24.55 -10.27
N GLN A 243 -7.04 25.39 -10.19
CA GLN A 243 -5.64 24.96 -10.22
C GLN A 243 -5.00 24.86 -8.83
N ALA A 244 -5.72 25.28 -7.78
CA ALA A 244 -5.21 25.22 -6.41
C ALA A 244 -5.75 23.99 -5.69
N VAL A 245 -4.87 23.20 -5.08
CA VAL A 245 -5.29 22.16 -4.13
C VAL A 245 -5.72 22.86 -2.85
N THR A 246 -6.95 22.59 -2.44
CA THR A 246 -7.57 23.26 -1.29
C THR A 246 -7.75 22.35 -0.10
N GLU A 247 -7.99 21.07 -0.35
CA GLU A 247 -8.36 20.12 0.68
C GLU A 247 -7.73 18.74 0.46
N LEU A 248 -7.46 18.06 1.57
CA LEU A 248 -7.11 16.64 1.63
C LEU A 248 -8.25 15.90 2.32
N ARG A 249 -8.84 14.93 1.64
CA ARG A 249 -9.82 14.03 2.22
C ARG A 249 -9.19 12.69 2.54
N LEU A 250 -9.15 12.32 3.82
CA LEU A 250 -8.66 11.02 4.27
C LEU A 250 -9.84 10.12 4.61
N ARG A 251 -9.84 8.92 4.03
CA ARG A 251 -10.78 7.83 4.34
C ARG A 251 -10.04 6.69 5.00
N GLY A 252 -10.64 6.07 6.01
CA GLY A 252 -10.08 4.92 6.70
C GLY A 252 -11.12 3.85 6.95
N VAL A 253 -10.72 2.59 6.92
CA VAL A 253 -11.56 1.43 7.26
C VAL A 253 -10.76 0.42 8.07
N VAL A 254 -11.41 -0.17 9.07
CA VAL A 254 -10.95 -1.34 9.82
C VAL A 254 -12.11 -2.32 9.89
N GLY A 255 -11.86 -3.62 9.68
CA GLY A 255 -12.94 -4.61 9.71
C GLY A 255 -12.51 -5.99 10.11
N THR A 256 -13.48 -6.83 10.48
CA THR A 256 -13.26 -8.27 10.64
C THR A 256 -13.08 -8.94 9.30
N THR A 257 -12.22 -9.95 9.21
CA THR A 257 -11.91 -10.62 7.93
C THR A 257 -13.12 -11.31 7.28
N ASP A 258 -14.12 -11.68 8.07
CA ASP A 258 -15.39 -12.21 7.59
C ASP A 258 -16.37 -11.14 7.06
N GLY A 259 -16.01 -9.87 7.16
CA GLY A 259 -16.82 -8.74 6.71
C GLY A 259 -18.09 -8.49 7.53
N SER A 260 -18.22 -9.09 8.73
CA SER A 260 -19.40 -8.90 9.57
C SER A 260 -19.46 -7.54 10.22
N THR A 261 -18.30 -6.92 10.46
CA THR A 261 -18.20 -5.60 11.09
C THR A 261 -17.12 -4.77 10.40
N LEU A 262 -17.49 -3.55 10.01
CA LEU A 262 -16.57 -2.53 9.52
C LEU A 262 -16.74 -1.24 10.31
N VAL A 263 -15.63 -0.60 10.69
CA VAL A 263 -15.58 0.80 11.13
C VAL A 263 -14.97 1.59 9.98
N GLN A 264 -15.76 2.42 9.33
CA GLN A 264 -15.35 3.25 8.20
C GLN A 264 -15.66 4.70 8.48
N LEU A 265 -14.66 5.57 8.41
CA LEU A 265 -14.77 7.00 8.66
C LEU A 265 -13.98 7.79 7.62
N SER A 266 -14.28 9.09 7.53
CA SER A 266 -13.53 10.03 6.72
C SER A 266 -13.42 11.38 7.41
N THR A 267 -12.33 12.09 7.15
CA THR A 267 -12.12 13.48 7.56
C THR A 267 -11.58 14.29 6.40
N THR A 268 -11.81 15.60 6.43
CA THR A 268 -11.30 16.53 5.42
C THR A 268 -10.51 17.64 6.14
N GLY A 269 -9.32 17.93 5.66
CA GLY A 269 -8.47 18.96 6.20
C GLY A 269 -8.01 19.96 5.13
N HIS A 270 -7.84 21.19 5.53
CA HIS A 270 -7.32 22.24 4.65
C HIS A 270 -5.82 22.01 4.41
N VAL A 271 -5.42 21.97 3.17
CA VAL A 271 -4.00 21.83 2.82
C VAL A 271 -3.43 23.22 2.58
N PRO A 272 -2.35 23.64 3.31
CA PRO A 272 -1.68 24.89 3.03
C PRO A 272 -1.20 24.94 1.58
N ALA A 273 -1.18 26.11 0.98
CA ALA A 273 -0.71 26.32 -0.39
C ALA A 273 0.74 25.83 -0.62
N SER A 274 1.54 25.73 0.45
CA SER A 274 2.83 25.04 0.45
C SER A 274 2.62 23.60 0.91
N LEU A 275 2.54 22.66 -0.02
CA LEU A 275 2.43 21.22 0.26
C LEU A 275 3.59 20.63 1.07
N GLY A 276 4.60 21.42 1.41
CA GLY A 276 5.74 21.00 2.25
C GLY A 276 5.43 20.90 3.75
N ASP A 277 4.23 21.33 4.21
CA ASP A 277 3.84 21.17 5.62
C ASP A 277 3.26 19.77 5.87
N ALA A 278 4.04 18.92 6.51
CA ALA A 278 3.60 17.59 6.92
C ALA A 278 2.66 17.59 8.14
N ALA A 279 2.51 18.71 8.85
CA ALA A 279 1.75 18.74 10.10
C ALA A 279 0.26 18.45 9.89
N THR A 280 -0.36 19.04 8.88
CA THR A 280 -1.78 18.82 8.57
C THR A 280 -2.06 17.35 8.21
N PRO A 281 -1.37 16.71 7.25
CA PRO A 281 -1.58 15.29 6.96
C PRO A 281 -1.34 14.37 8.15
N LEU A 282 -0.31 14.63 8.95
CA LEU A 282 0.00 13.84 10.15
C LEU A 282 -1.13 13.93 11.20
N ASN A 283 -1.62 15.14 11.46
CA ASN A 283 -2.69 15.36 12.44
C ASN A 283 -4.00 14.73 11.98
N MET A 284 -4.35 14.87 10.70
CA MET A 284 -5.54 14.22 10.13
C MET A 284 -5.56 12.71 10.36
N GLY A 285 -4.41 12.04 10.13
CA GLY A 285 -4.30 10.60 10.36
C GLY A 285 -4.50 10.24 11.84
N ARG A 286 -3.89 11.01 12.77
CA ARG A 286 -4.01 10.79 14.22
C ARG A 286 -5.44 11.02 14.73
N GLU A 287 -6.08 12.08 14.28
CA GLU A 287 -7.45 12.43 14.69
C GLU A 287 -8.44 11.38 14.19
N LEU A 288 -8.34 10.99 12.91
CA LEU A 288 -9.19 9.95 12.36
C LEU A 288 -8.99 8.60 13.07
N ALA A 289 -7.75 8.24 13.41
CA ALA A 289 -7.46 7.04 14.18
C ALA A 289 -8.13 7.09 15.56
N ALA A 290 -8.06 8.21 16.27
CA ALA A 290 -8.70 8.38 17.58
C ALA A 290 -10.23 8.20 17.49
N GLU A 291 -10.86 8.75 16.46
CA GLU A 291 -12.29 8.58 16.23
C GLU A 291 -12.64 7.12 15.88
N MET A 292 -11.85 6.45 15.06
CA MET A 292 -12.04 5.04 14.71
C MET A 292 -11.90 4.13 15.95
N LEU A 293 -10.90 4.41 16.80
CA LEU A 293 -10.70 3.69 18.07
C LEU A 293 -11.89 3.89 19.02
N ALA A 294 -12.40 5.12 19.13
CA ALA A 294 -13.60 5.42 19.91
C ALA A 294 -14.85 4.68 19.42
N LYS A 295 -14.88 4.30 18.12
CA LYS A 295 -15.95 3.48 17.50
C LYS A 295 -15.67 1.97 17.55
N GLY A 296 -14.64 1.53 18.27
CA GLY A 296 -14.36 0.12 18.50
C GLY A 296 -13.40 -0.53 17.50
N ALA A 297 -12.70 0.23 16.67
CA ALA A 297 -11.75 -0.31 15.69
C ALA A 297 -10.67 -1.20 16.34
N ALA A 298 -10.26 -0.95 17.57
CA ALA A 298 -9.27 -1.76 18.28
C ALA A 298 -9.64 -3.26 18.33
N GLY A 299 -10.91 -3.58 18.59
CA GLY A 299 -11.40 -4.96 18.68
C GLY A 299 -11.45 -5.69 17.32
N LEU A 300 -11.31 -4.98 16.21
CA LEU A 300 -11.38 -5.54 14.85
C LEU A 300 -10.01 -5.87 14.26
N MET A 301 -8.93 -5.40 14.88
CA MET A 301 -7.57 -5.54 14.36
C MET A 301 -6.86 -6.84 14.80
N GLY A 302 -7.52 -7.68 15.60
CA GLY A 302 -6.91 -8.86 16.21
C GLY A 302 -6.01 -8.51 17.40
N GLU A 303 -5.28 -9.50 17.94
CA GLU A 303 -4.30 -9.23 18.99
C GLU A 303 -3.22 -8.29 18.43
N ARG A 304 -2.97 -7.18 19.13
CA ARG A 304 -1.89 -6.25 18.80
C ARG A 304 -0.58 -7.02 18.84
N ALA A 305 0.21 -6.96 17.79
CA ALA A 305 1.59 -7.41 17.84
C ALA A 305 2.33 -6.49 18.83
N LEU A 306 2.57 -7.00 20.03
CA LEU A 306 3.42 -6.38 21.03
C LEU A 306 4.89 -6.42 20.58
#